data_81a3fd6e10cb5fe4a9da03409ba2c8fa
#
_entry.id   81a3fd6e10cb5fe4a9da03409ba2c8fa
#
_cell.length_a   1.000
_cell.length_b   1.000
_cell.length_c   1.000
_cell.angle_alpha   90.00
_cell.angle_beta   90.00
_cell.angle_gamma   90.00
#
_symmetry.space_group_name_H-M   'P 1'
#
loop_
_entity.id
_entity.type
_entity.pdbx_description
1 polymer ?
#
loop_
_entity_poly.entity_id
_entity_poly.type
_entity_poly.pdbx_seq_one_letter_code
_entity_poly.pdbx_strand_id
1 'polypeptide(L)'
;TCVLFLPENEFHEIGLLVSHLILKLNGYNVIYLGANLPFSSLKHVVEKVDVDKLLFFAVSNPIISNIDYTIEYLKNLKPEAQRFLITSKERAKGKELNKNANVIYDIQEFIKLIA
;
A
#
# COMPACT_ATOMS: atom_id res chain seq x y z
N THR A 1 -9.85 -8.84 4.78
CA THR A 1 -9.82 -8.29 3.42
C THR A 1 -8.64 -7.33 3.27
N CYS A 2 -7.90 -7.49 2.21
CA CYS A 2 -6.76 -6.65 1.88
C CYS A 2 -7.15 -5.71 0.73
N VAL A 3 -6.91 -4.42 0.91
CA VAL A 3 -7.15 -3.41 -0.13
C VAL A 3 -5.82 -3.01 -0.76
N LEU A 4 -5.74 -3.10 -2.08
CA LEU A 4 -4.56 -2.75 -2.87
C LEU A 4 -4.85 -1.53 -3.72
N PHE A 5 -3.95 -0.55 -3.65
CA PHE A 5 -4.12 0.68 -4.40
C PHE A 5 -2.79 1.38 -4.65
N LEU A 6 -2.80 2.32 -5.59
CA LEU A 6 -1.73 3.29 -5.76
C LEU A 6 -2.27 4.68 -5.46
N PRO A 7 -1.56 5.48 -4.65
CA PRO A 7 -2.00 6.83 -4.32
C PRO A 7 -2.19 7.71 -5.55
N GLU A 8 -2.90 8.80 -5.39
CA GLU A 8 -3.09 9.79 -6.47
C GLU A 8 -1.74 10.21 -7.05
N ASN A 9 -1.66 10.23 -8.37
CA ASN A 9 -0.46 10.51 -9.17
C ASN A 9 0.59 9.39 -9.20
N GLU A 10 0.28 8.21 -8.67
CA GLU A 10 1.10 7.02 -8.83
C GLU A 10 0.49 6.11 -9.89
N PHE A 11 1.28 5.74 -10.92
CA PHE A 11 0.78 4.99 -12.07
C PHE A 11 1.55 3.68 -12.34
N HIS A 12 2.58 3.37 -11.56
CA HIS A 12 3.40 2.18 -11.77
C HIS A 12 2.71 0.94 -11.21
N GLU A 13 1.84 0.35 -12.00
CA GLU A 13 0.86 -0.63 -11.55
C GLU A 13 1.31 -2.10 -11.59
N ILE A 14 2.42 -2.41 -12.29
CA ILE A 14 2.85 -3.80 -12.46
C ILE A 14 3.08 -4.50 -11.13
N GLY A 15 3.79 -3.86 -10.20
CA GLY A 15 4.04 -4.42 -8.88
C GLY A 15 2.76 -4.68 -8.09
N LEU A 16 1.80 -3.79 -8.21
CA LEU A 16 0.50 -3.94 -7.54
C LEU A 16 -0.27 -5.14 -8.11
N LEU A 17 -0.23 -5.34 -9.42
CA LEU A 17 -0.86 -6.49 -10.08
C LEU A 17 -0.22 -7.80 -9.65
N VAL A 18 1.10 -7.84 -9.55
CA VAL A 18 1.82 -9.03 -9.07
C VAL A 18 1.44 -9.33 -7.62
N SER A 19 1.38 -8.31 -6.77
CA SER A 19 0.95 -8.47 -5.37
C SER A 19 -0.47 -9.00 -5.26
N HIS A 20 -1.37 -8.52 -6.12
CA HIS A 20 -2.73 -9.01 -6.20
C HIS A 20 -2.77 -10.51 -6.48
N LEU A 21 -2.02 -10.96 -7.48
CA LEU A 21 -1.95 -12.37 -7.83
C LEU A 21 -1.42 -13.22 -6.67
N ILE A 22 -0.33 -12.78 -6.04
CA ILE A 22 0.29 -13.49 -4.92
C ILE A 22 -0.70 -13.63 -3.75
N LEU A 23 -1.39 -12.57 -3.40
CA LEU A 23 -2.37 -12.60 -2.32
C LEU A 23 -3.52 -13.54 -2.64
N LYS A 24 -4.03 -13.51 -3.85
CA LYS A 24 -5.09 -14.41 -4.30
C LYS A 24 -4.67 -15.87 -4.23
N LEU A 25 -3.47 -16.18 -4.67
CA LEU A 25 -2.92 -17.53 -4.62
C LEU A 25 -2.72 -18.05 -3.19
N ASN A 26 -2.56 -17.14 -2.23
CA ASN A 26 -2.43 -17.48 -0.81
C ASN A 26 -3.77 -17.43 -0.05
N GLY A 27 -4.88 -17.33 -0.74
CA GLY A 27 -6.22 -17.42 -0.14
C GLY A 27 -6.75 -16.12 0.47
N TYR A 28 -6.10 -14.99 0.23
CA TYR A 28 -6.56 -13.70 0.75
C TYR A 28 -7.75 -13.16 -0.03
N ASN A 29 -8.65 -12.51 0.68
CA ASN A 29 -9.70 -11.69 0.08
C ASN A 29 -9.11 -10.35 -0.31
N VAL A 30 -9.15 -10.00 -1.59
CA VAL A 30 -8.50 -8.80 -2.10
C VAL A 30 -9.50 -7.90 -2.81
N ILE A 31 -9.46 -6.62 -2.47
CA ILE A 31 -10.12 -5.57 -3.23
C ILE A 31 -9.04 -4.76 -3.94
N TYR A 32 -9.04 -4.83 -5.27
CA TYR A 32 -8.05 -4.16 -6.10
C TYR A 32 -8.63 -2.86 -6.64
N LEU A 33 -8.08 -1.72 -6.19
CA LEU A 33 -8.59 -0.41 -6.57
C LEU A 33 -7.78 0.26 -7.68
N GLY A 34 -6.58 -0.25 -7.95
CA GLY A 34 -5.78 0.20 -9.09
C GLY A 34 -4.98 1.47 -8.83
N ALA A 35 -4.58 2.10 -9.94
CA ALA A 35 -3.68 3.25 -9.95
C ALA A 35 -4.42 4.57 -9.75
N ASN A 36 -3.65 5.59 -9.30
CA ASN A 36 -4.12 6.96 -9.24
C ASN A 36 -5.44 7.11 -8.45
N LEU A 37 -5.46 6.57 -7.24
CA LEU A 37 -6.67 6.57 -6.42
C LEU A 37 -6.72 7.78 -5.49
N PRO A 38 -7.74 8.64 -5.59
CA PRO A 38 -7.93 9.71 -4.62
C PRO A 38 -8.26 9.17 -3.23
N PHE A 39 -7.82 9.87 -2.18
CA PHE A 39 -8.11 9.47 -0.81
C PHE A 39 -9.60 9.40 -0.50
N SER A 40 -10.41 10.25 -1.12
CA SER A 40 -11.87 10.22 -0.93
C SER A 40 -12.48 8.89 -1.39
N SER A 41 -11.95 8.33 -2.48
CA SER A 41 -12.40 7.02 -2.98
C SER A 41 -11.98 5.90 -2.04
N LEU A 42 -10.76 5.95 -1.52
CA LEU A 42 -10.26 4.99 -0.56
C LEU A 42 -11.10 5.01 0.74
N LYS A 43 -11.39 6.20 1.23
CA LYS A 43 -12.21 6.38 2.43
C LYS A 43 -13.58 5.72 2.25
N HIS A 44 -14.20 5.90 1.09
CA HIS A 44 -15.50 5.32 0.78
C HIS A 44 -15.49 3.78 0.87
N VAL A 45 -14.44 3.15 0.33
CA VAL A 45 -14.29 1.70 0.39
C VAL A 45 -14.07 1.23 1.84
N VAL A 46 -13.16 1.88 2.56
CA VAL A 46 -12.80 1.49 3.94
C VAL A 46 -13.99 1.62 4.89
N GLU A 47 -14.88 2.57 4.66
CA GLU A 47 -16.10 2.75 5.47
C GLU A 47 -17.13 1.65 5.23
N LYS A 48 -17.12 1.01 4.05
CA LYS A 48 -18.14 0.02 3.66
C LYS A 48 -17.70 -1.42 3.82
N VAL A 49 -16.40 -1.68 3.87
CA VAL A 49 -15.84 -3.03 3.90
C VAL A 49 -14.95 -3.16 5.13
N ASP A 50 -14.97 -4.34 5.74
CA ASP A 50 -14.08 -4.64 6.87
C ASP A 50 -12.68 -4.93 6.33
N VAL A 51 -11.81 -3.93 6.40
CA VAL A 51 -10.44 -3.97 5.87
C VAL A 51 -9.46 -4.21 7.01
N ASP A 52 -8.64 -5.25 6.91
CA ASP A 52 -7.60 -5.54 7.89
C ASP A 52 -6.20 -5.22 7.39
N LYS A 53 -6.02 -5.09 6.07
CA LYS A 53 -4.71 -4.75 5.46
C LYS A 53 -4.89 -3.73 4.34
N LEU A 54 -4.00 -2.75 4.33
CA LEU A 54 -3.89 -1.76 3.27
C LEU A 54 -2.50 -1.88 2.65
N LEU A 55 -2.42 -2.13 1.35
CA LEU A 55 -1.16 -2.28 0.64
C LEU A 55 -1.07 -1.27 -0.50
N PHE A 56 0.03 -0.53 -0.55
CA PHE A 56 0.26 0.40 -1.64
C PHE A 56 1.75 0.47 -2.00
N PHE A 57 2.01 0.92 -3.22
CA PHE A 57 3.36 1.13 -3.72
C PHE A 57 3.66 2.62 -3.82
N ALA A 58 4.89 3.00 -3.56
CA ALA A 58 5.38 4.36 -3.78
C ALA A 58 6.67 4.25 -4.61
N VAL A 59 6.58 4.61 -5.88
CA VAL A 59 7.67 4.48 -6.83
C VAL A 59 8.15 5.83 -7.35
N SER A 60 7.23 6.74 -7.66
CA SER A 60 7.58 8.04 -8.19
C SER A 60 8.07 9.00 -7.08
N ASN A 61 8.97 9.91 -7.44
CA ASN A 61 9.57 10.85 -6.48
C ASN A 61 8.54 11.72 -5.75
N PRO A 62 7.51 12.30 -6.43
CA PRO A 62 6.51 13.08 -5.71
C PRO A 62 5.77 12.28 -4.65
N ILE A 63 5.48 11.01 -4.90
CA ILE A 63 4.79 10.15 -3.94
C ILE A 63 5.70 9.85 -2.75
N ILE A 64 6.97 9.53 -3.00
CA ILE A 64 7.95 9.26 -1.94
C ILE A 64 8.16 10.51 -1.08
N SER A 65 8.19 11.69 -1.68
CA SER A 65 8.35 12.94 -0.94
C SER A 65 7.22 13.22 0.05
N ASN A 66 6.01 12.73 -0.26
CA ASN A 66 4.82 12.94 0.57
C ASN A 66 4.38 11.69 1.31
N ILE A 67 5.27 10.71 1.46
CA ILE A 67 4.91 9.39 1.99
C ILE A 67 4.39 9.45 3.42
N ASP A 68 4.94 10.32 4.24
CA ASP A 68 4.50 10.45 5.63
C ASP A 68 3.06 10.93 5.73
N TYR A 69 2.67 11.87 4.86
CA TYR A 69 1.29 12.33 4.78
C TYR A 69 0.35 11.17 4.43
N THR A 70 0.72 10.37 3.45
CA THR A 70 -0.08 9.21 3.03
C THR A 70 -0.24 8.21 4.17
N ILE A 71 0.86 7.85 4.83
CA ILE A 71 0.84 6.88 5.93
C ILE A 71 -0.01 7.39 7.09
N GLU A 72 0.13 8.65 7.46
CA GLU A 72 -0.67 9.25 8.54
C GLU A 72 -2.16 9.28 8.18
N TYR A 73 -2.48 9.59 6.93
CA TYR A 73 -3.86 9.55 6.47
C TYR A 73 -4.45 8.14 6.64
N LEU A 74 -3.73 7.12 6.22
CA LEU A 74 -4.17 5.73 6.33
C LEU A 74 -4.34 5.29 7.79
N LYS A 75 -3.42 5.71 8.64
CA LYS A 75 -3.49 5.41 10.07
C LYS A 75 -4.74 6.01 10.70
N ASN A 76 -5.07 7.25 10.36
CA ASN A 76 -6.26 7.92 10.90
C ASN A 76 -7.54 7.34 10.31
N LEU A 77 -7.51 6.91 9.06
CA LEU A 77 -8.66 6.34 8.37
C LEU A 77 -9.07 4.97 8.94
N LYS A 78 -8.09 4.12 9.22
CA LYS A 78 -8.34 2.77 9.75
C LYS A 78 -7.18 2.39 10.69
N PRO A 79 -7.21 2.85 11.96
CA PRO A 79 -6.09 2.65 12.88
C PRO A 79 -5.72 1.18 13.11
N GLU A 80 -6.71 0.29 13.13
CA GLU A 80 -6.51 -1.14 13.39
C GLU A 80 -6.04 -1.94 12.18
N ALA A 81 -6.08 -1.37 10.97
CA ALA A 81 -5.59 -2.06 9.78
C ALA A 81 -4.08 -2.03 9.73
N GLN A 82 -3.47 -3.13 9.30
CA GLN A 82 -2.05 -3.16 8.99
C GLN A 82 -1.80 -2.40 7.69
N ARG A 83 -0.74 -1.61 7.67
CA ARG A 83 -0.37 -0.80 6.51
C ARG A 83 0.95 -1.29 5.95
N PHE A 84 0.97 -1.60 4.67
CA PHE A 84 2.14 -2.09 3.95
C PHE A 84 2.49 -1.13 2.84
N LEU A 85 3.72 -0.65 2.86
CA LEU A 85 4.28 0.19 1.81
C LEU A 85 5.38 -0.58 1.10
N ILE A 86 5.25 -0.78 -0.20
CA ILE A 86 6.31 -1.36 -1.02
C ILE A 86 6.97 -0.25 -1.83
N THR A 87 8.28 -0.14 -1.68
CA THR A 87 9.08 0.86 -2.39
C THR A 87 10.48 0.29 -2.64
N SER A 88 11.33 1.00 -3.37
CA SER A 88 12.71 0.57 -3.56
C SER A 88 13.63 1.23 -2.55
N LYS A 89 14.63 0.50 -2.08
CA LYS A 89 15.67 1.04 -1.20
C LYS A 89 16.36 2.24 -1.81
N GLU A 90 16.63 2.16 -3.09
CA GLU A 90 17.33 3.20 -3.82
C GLU A 90 16.53 4.50 -3.84
N ARG A 91 15.22 4.41 -4.10
CA ARG A 91 14.34 5.58 -4.14
C ARG A 91 14.07 6.17 -2.77
N ALA A 92 14.05 5.33 -1.75
CA ALA A 92 13.85 5.75 -0.36
C ALA A 92 15.15 6.15 0.35
N LYS A 93 16.27 6.08 -0.34
CA LYS A 93 17.60 6.33 0.21
C LYS A 93 17.69 7.74 0.82
N GLY A 94 18.18 7.80 2.05
CA GLY A 94 18.33 9.05 2.77
C GLY A 94 17.06 9.58 3.40
N LYS A 95 15.93 8.88 3.23
CA LYS A 95 14.67 9.26 3.85
C LYS A 95 14.33 8.31 4.98
N GLU A 96 14.07 8.86 6.16
CA GLU A 96 13.55 8.10 7.28
C GLU A 96 12.05 7.89 7.05
N LEU A 97 11.64 6.61 6.91
CA LEU A 97 10.25 6.29 6.65
C LEU A 97 9.46 6.16 7.94
N ASN A 98 8.17 6.47 7.84
CA ASN A 98 7.25 6.48 8.96
C ASN A 98 7.10 5.08 9.57
N LYS A 99 7.19 5.00 10.91
CA LYS A 99 7.09 3.74 11.66
C LYS A 99 5.66 3.19 11.72
N ASN A 100 4.68 3.95 11.26
CA ASN A 100 3.29 3.54 11.27
C ASN A 100 2.90 2.68 10.06
N ALA A 101 3.88 2.25 9.26
CA ALA A 101 3.68 1.32 8.16
C ALA A 101 4.79 0.27 8.14
N ASN A 102 4.46 -0.91 7.64
CA ASN A 102 5.43 -1.96 7.36
C ASN A 102 6.05 -1.67 6.00
N VAL A 103 7.31 -1.24 5.97
CA VAL A 103 8.00 -0.89 4.74
C VAL A 103 8.69 -2.11 4.17
N ILE A 104 8.43 -2.41 2.91
CA ILE A 104 8.92 -3.57 2.20
C ILE A 104 9.70 -3.10 0.97
N TYR A 105 10.91 -3.61 0.78
CA TYR A 105 11.79 -3.17 -0.29
C TYR A 105 11.85 -4.14 -1.47
N ASP A 106 11.34 -5.36 -1.32
CA ASP A 106 11.23 -6.29 -2.42
C ASP A 106 10.07 -7.27 -2.21
N ILE A 107 9.63 -7.88 -3.31
CA ILE A 107 8.49 -8.77 -3.30
C ILE A 107 8.73 -10.05 -2.50
N GLN A 108 9.98 -10.47 -2.35
CA GLN A 108 10.34 -11.65 -1.56
C GLN A 108 10.02 -11.44 -0.09
N GLU A 109 10.32 -10.25 0.44
CA GLU A 109 9.96 -9.89 1.81
C GLU A 109 8.44 -9.94 2.00
N PHE A 110 7.69 -9.44 1.02
CA PHE A 110 6.24 -9.45 1.06
C PHE A 110 5.69 -10.88 1.11
N ILE A 111 6.20 -11.76 0.26
CA ILE A 111 5.79 -13.17 0.23
C ILE A 111 6.01 -13.83 1.59
N LYS A 112 7.14 -13.57 2.24
CA LYS A 112 7.44 -14.13 3.57
C LYS A 112 6.47 -13.65 4.64
N LEU A 113 6.03 -12.39 4.55
CA LEU A 113 5.12 -11.81 5.55
C LEU A 113 3.71 -12.38 5.46
N ILE A 114 3.28 -12.78 4.27
CA ILE A 114 1.92 -13.29 4.04
C ILE A 114 1.84 -14.82 4.06
N ALA A 115 2.97 -15.50 4.01
CA ALA A 115 3.03 -16.97 3.95
C ALA A 115 2.56 -17.65 5.26
#